data_c3d54f9030723088793f5b83bbcfe69c
#
_entry.id   c3d54f9030723088793f5b83bbcfe69c
#
_cell.length_a   1.000
_cell.length_b   1.000
_cell.length_c   1.000
_cell.angle_alpha   90.00
_cell.angle_beta   90.00
_cell.angle_gamma   90.00
#
_symmetry.space_group_name_H-M   'P 1'
#
loop_
_entity.id
_entity.type
_entity.pdbx_description
1 polymer ?
#
loop_
_entity_poly.entity_id
_entity_poly.type
_entity_poly.pdbx_seq_one_letter_code
_entity_poly.pdbx_strand_id
1 'polypeptide(L)' 'MEKIRIQKLIADSGYCSRRKAEELISKGRVKLNGRPVKLGDKASARDIITIDGERIY' A
#
# COMPACT_ATOMS: atom_id res chain seq x y z
N MET A 1 5.87 7.51 -15.12
CA MET A 1 5.28 8.02 -13.89
C MET A 1 6.14 7.62 -12.69
N GLU A 2 6.24 8.51 -11.74
CA GLU A 2 7.05 8.26 -10.56
C GLU A 2 6.41 7.21 -9.68
N LYS A 3 7.23 6.27 -9.20
CA LYS A 3 6.76 5.26 -8.27
C LYS A 3 7.17 5.64 -6.85
N ILE A 4 6.28 5.42 -5.92
CA ILE A 4 6.45 5.78 -4.52
C ILE A 4 6.23 4.53 -3.68
N ARG A 5 6.97 4.44 -2.57
CA ARG A 5 6.81 3.30 -1.67
C ARG A 5 5.37 3.19 -1.21
N ILE A 6 4.86 1.97 -1.19
CA ILE A 6 3.46 1.74 -0.89
C ILE A 6 3.08 2.24 0.50
N GLN A 7 3.93 2.06 1.51
CA GLN A 7 3.63 2.57 2.84
C GLN A 7 3.44 4.08 2.86
N LYS A 8 4.17 4.80 1.99
CA LYS A 8 3.99 6.24 1.91
C LYS A 8 2.63 6.58 1.29
N LEU A 9 2.26 5.87 0.23
CA LEU A 9 0.96 6.09 -0.41
C LEU A 9 -0.18 5.81 0.55
N ILE A 10 -0.08 4.75 1.33
CA ILE A 10 -1.09 4.40 2.32
C ILE A 10 -1.20 5.51 3.36
N ALA A 11 -0.07 5.99 3.86
CA ALA A 11 -0.07 7.07 4.86
C ALA A 11 -0.62 8.36 4.27
N ASP A 12 -0.24 8.69 3.04
CA ASP A 12 -0.73 9.90 2.38
C ASP A 12 -2.24 9.85 2.13
N SER A 13 -2.81 8.65 2.00
CA SER A 13 -4.25 8.49 1.83
C SER A 13 -5.03 8.74 3.12
N GLY A 14 -4.33 8.84 4.25
CA GLY A 14 -4.97 9.04 5.55
C GLY A 14 -5.46 7.75 6.21
N TYR A 15 -5.14 6.59 5.64
CA TYR A 15 -5.62 5.33 6.18
C TYR A 15 -4.97 4.99 7.53
N CYS A 16 -3.64 5.14 7.59
CA CYS A 16 -2.88 4.88 8.83
C CYS A 16 -1.48 5.48 8.68
N SER A 17 -0.65 5.34 9.70
CA SER A 17 0.73 5.82 9.65
C SER A 17 1.58 4.92 8.75
N ARG A 18 2.76 5.41 8.35
CA ARG A 18 3.70 4.60 7.56
C ARG A 18 4.10 3.33 8.30
N ARG A 19 4.35 3.44 9.61
CA ARG A 19 4.74 2.27 10.41
C ARG A 19 3.63 1.23 10.41
N LYS A 20 2.39 1.67 10.59
CA LYS A 20 1.26 0.74 10.56
C LYS A 20 1.11 0.11 9.18
N ALA A 21 1.32 0.90 8.13
CA ALA A 21 1.27 0.39 6.76
C ALA A 21 2.31 -0.68 6.53
N GLU A 22 3.53 -0.48 7.02
CA GLU A 22 4.58 -1.49 6.91
C GLU A 22 4.19 -2.77 7.63
N GLU A 23 3.57 -2.65 8.80
CA GLU A 23 3.09 -3.81 9.54
C GLU A 23 2.03 -4.57 8.75
N LEU A 24 1.08 -3.86 8.15
CA LEU A 24 0.05 -4.49 7.33
C LEU A 24 0.64 -5.19 6.12
N ILE A 25 1.64 -4.57 5.48
CA ILE A 25 2.33 -5.18 4.35
C ILE A 25 2.99 -6.49 4.78
N SER A 26 3.68 -6.48 5.92
CA SER A 26 4.35 -7.67 6.45
C SER A 26 3.39 -8.81 6.72
N LYS A 27 2.16 -8.49 7.07
CA LYS A 27 1.14 -9.48 7.37
C LYS A 27 0.40 -9.98 6.13
N GLY A 28 0.77 -9.47 4.94
CA GLY A 28 0.14 -9.88 3.70
C GLY A 28 -1.27 -9.32 3.51
N ARG A 29 -1.61 -8.26 4.22
CA ARG A 29 -2.96 -7.68 4.17
C ARG A 29 -3.12 -6.60 3.12
N VAL A 30 -2.01 -6.17 2.50
CA VAL A 30 -2.01 -5.12 1.49
C VAL A 30 -1.80 -5.74 0.12
N LYS A 31 -2.63 -5.37 -0.83
CA LYS A 31 -2.51 -5.85 -2.20
C LYS A 31 -2.39 -4.69 -3.17
N LEU A 32 -1.61 -4.90 -4.21
CA LEU A 32 -1.44 -3.95 -5.30
C LEU A 32 -1.98 -4.59 -6.56
N ASN A 33 -3.04 -4.01 -7.11
CA ASN A 33 -3.70 -4.55 -8.31
C ASN A 33 -4.05 -6.04 -8.12
N GLY A 34 -4.49 -6.40 -6.92
CA GLY A 34 -4.90 -7.76 -6.59
C GLY A 34 -3.80 -8.72 -6.16
N ARG A 35 -2.55 -8.24 -6.07
CA ARG A 35 -1.40 -9.07 -5.67
C ARG A 35 -0.85 -8.63 -4.33
N PRO A 36 -0.46 -9.57 -3.46
CA PRO A 36 0.18 -9.20 -2.20
C PRO A 36 1.48 -8.45 -2.46
N VAL A 37 1.76 -7.45 -1.64
CA VAL A 37 2.99 -6.66 -1.78
C VAL A 37 4.00 -7.03 -0.70
N LYS A 38 5.25 -6.65 -0.93
CA LYS A 38 6.34 -6.84 0.01
C LYS A 38 6.86 -5.48 0.44
N LEU A 39 7.51 -5.44 1.59
CA LEU A 39 8.17 -4.23 2.03
C LEU A 39 9.18 -3.79 0.96
N GLY A 40 9.16 -2.51 0.65
CA GLY A 40 10.02 -1.96 -0.39
C GLY A 40 9.38 -1.84 -1.75
N ASP A 41 8.24 -2.50 -1.96
CA ASP A 41 7.52 -2.37 -3.22
C ASP A 41 7.03 -0.94 -3.40
N LYS A 42 6.96 -0.51 -4.66
CA LYS A 42 6.52 0.84 -5.01
C LYS A 42 5.34 0.77 -5.97
N ALA A 43 4.56 1.82 -5.98
CA ALA A 43 3.40 1.94 -6.85
C ALA A 43 3.26 3.37 -7.34
N SER A 44 2.50 3.55 -8.40
CA SER A 44 2.17 4.88 -8.90
C SER A 44 0.75 5.24 -8.47
N ALA A 45 0.39 6.50 -8.71
CA ALA A 45 -0.95 6.98 -8.37
C ALA A 45 -2.06 6.26 -9.16
N ARG A 46 -1.72 5.57 -10.23
CA ARG A 46 -2.70 4.85 -11.04
C ARG A 46 -2.95 3.44 -10.55
N ASP A 47 -2.08 2.92 -9.68
CA ASP A 47 -2.25 1.57 -9.18
C ASP A 47 -3.34 1.53 -8.12
N ILE A 48 -3.98 0.37 -8.03
CA ILE A 48 -5.05 0.16 -7.05
C ILE A 48 -4.47 -0.55 -5.84
N ILE A 49 -4.56 0.11 -4.69
CA ILE A 49 -4.08 -0.46 -3.43
C ILE A 49 -5.28 -0.82 -2.57
N THR A 50 -5.33 -2.05 -2.10
CA THR A 50 -6.39 -2.51 -1.21
C THR A 50 -5.78 -3.04 0.08
N ILE A 51 -6.51 -2.87 1.18
CA ILE A 51 -6.15 -3.42 2.48
C ILE A 51 -7.36 -4.20 2.97
N ASP A 52 -7.17 -5.50 3.23
CA ASP A 52 -8.25 -6.40 3.63
C ASP A 52 -9.41 -6.36 2.64
N GLY A 53 -9.09 -6.20 1.35
CA GLY A 53 -10.10 -6.17 0.30
C GLY A 53 -10.75 -4.82 0.08
N GLU A 54 -10.43 -3.82 0.89
CA GLU A 54 -11.00 -2.49 0.75
C GLU A 54 -10.05 -1.57 0.00
N ARG A 55 -10.54 -0.96 -1.06
CA ARG A 55 -9.73 -0.04 -1.86
C ARG A 55 -9.51 1.26 -1.08
N ILE A 56 -8.24 1.64 -0.93
CA ILE A 56 -7.87 2.87 -0.21
C ILE A 56 -7.18 3.90 -1.09
N TYR A 57 -6.78 3.51 -2.30
CA TYR A 57 -6.04 4.43 -3.16
C TYR A 57 -6.31 4.12 -4.61
#